data_926bcd6e3b0a4fd2d8ff7244c0d996c5
#
_entry.id   926bcd6e3b0a4fd2d8ff7244c0d996c5
#
_cell.length_a   1.000
_cell.length_b   1.000
_cell.length_c   1.000
_cell.angle_alpha   90.00
_cell.angle_beta   90.00
_cell.angle_gamma   90.00
#
_symmetry.space_group_name_H-M   'P 1'
#
loop_
_entity.id
_entity.type
_entity.pdbx_description
1 polymer ?
#
loop_
_entity_poly.entity_id
_entity_poly.type
_entity_poly.pdbx_seq_one_letter_code
_entity_poly.pdbx_strand_id
1 'polypeptide(L)'
;MTIYIISNNTYLQDGIVLLAKDANLEIVKETMPHLPVEKLTFDDTVILHLNLFNKCCAREISRLNKKCKLLVILNPERSALIFDADMIVSARQSLLSLTMIITRLVSMQKREVIRNHVLNRVEKMIICESLQGKDINLIAKSLALPTKRVYTYRNLACKKLGGHKVHDLLLIKENLLEESVFL
;
A
#
# COMPACT_ATOMS: atom_id res chain seq x y z
N MET A 1 -19.43 10.28 5.86
CA MET A 1 -17.97 10.17 6.05
C MET A 1 -17.71 9.63 7.44
N THR A 2 -17.08 8.49 7.55
CA THR A 2 -16.70 7.86 8.82
C THR A 2 -15.19 7.63 8.82
N ILE A 3 -14.55 7.82 9.98
CA ILE A 3 -13.12 7.57 10.14
C ILE A 3 -12.97 6.36 11.06
N TYR A 4 -12.28 5.34 10.57
CA TYR A 4 -12.00 4.11 11.32
C TYR A 4 -10.52 4.03 11.68
N ILE A 5 -10.22 3.59 12.90
CA ILE A 5 -8.87 3.20 13.30
C ILE A 5 -8.79 1.72 13.60
N ILE A 6 -7.84 1.06 12.97
CA ILE A 6 -7.57 -0.37 13.11
C ILE A 6 -6.15 -0.55 13.63
N SER A 7 -6.02 -1.07 14.83
CA SER A 7 -4.73 -1.36 15.46
C SER A 7 -4.87 -2.43 16.54
N ASN A 8 -3.86 -3.25 16.69
CA ASN A 8 -3.71 -4.13 17.84
C ASN A 8 -3.07 -3.42 19.06
N ASN A 9 -2.69 -2.15 18.90
CA ASN A 9 -2.14 -1.33 19.97
C ASN A 9 -3.21 -0.37 20.47
N THR A 10 -3.80 -0.68 21.62
CA THR A 10 -4.88 0.11 22.25
C THR A 10 -4.41 1.52 22.60
N TYR A 11 -3.18 1.70 23.10
CA TYR A 11 -2.64 3.01 23.44
C TYR A 11 -2.54 3.91 22.20
N LEU A 12 -2.13 3.35 21.06
CA LEU A 12 -2.10 4.11 19.80
C LEU A 12 -3.52 4.49 19.36
N GLN A 13 -4.47 3.56 19.45
CA GLN A 13 -5.88 3.85 19.13
C GLN A 13 -6.41 4.99 20.00
N ASP A 14 -6.21 4.89 21.33
CA ASP A 14 -6.68 5.91 22.28
C ASP A 14 -6.03 7.27 22.01
N GLY A 15 -4.73 7.28 21.77
CA GLY A 15 -3.99 8.49 21.42
C GLY A 15 -4.50 9.16 20.14
N ILE A 16 -4.74 8.39 19.09
CA ILE A 16 -5.27 8.92 17.81
C ILE A 16 -6.70 9.42 17.97
N VAL A 17 -7.55 8.71 18.71
CA VAL A 17 -8.93 9.16 18.99
C VAL A 17 -8.94 10.45 19.79
N LEU A 18 -8.05 10.61 20.77
CA LEU A 18 -7.93 11.85 21.55
C LEU A 18 -7.49 13.01 20.67
N LEU A 19 -6.45 12.82 19.87
CA LEU A 19 -5.96 13.82 18.90
C LEU A 19 -7.04 14.27 17.90
N ALA A 20 -7.85 13.31 17.45
CA ALA A 20 -8.91 13.59 16.49
C ALA A 20 -10.04 14.42 17.12
N LYS A 21 -10.35 14.20 18.40
CA LYS A 21 -11.32 15.02 19.15
C LYS A 21 -10.88 16.48 19.22
N ASP A 22 -9.58 16.73 19.45
CA ASP A 22 -9.03 18.10 19.45
C ASP A 22 -9.18 18.79 18.07
N ALA A 23 -9.23 17.99 17.00
CA ALA A 23 -9.47 18.46 15.64
C ALA A 23 -10.96 18.39 15.20
N ASN A 24 -11.90 18.17 16.14
CA ASN A 24 -13.33 17.97 15.88
C ASN A 24 -13.62 16.81 14.88
N LEU A 25 -12.83 15.75 14.91
CA LEU A 25 -13.01 14.55 14.12
C LEU A 25 -13.46 13.39 15.02
N GLU A 26 -14.50 12.68 14.59
CA GLU A 26 -14.96 11.48 15.27
C GLU A 26 -14.35 10.24 14.63
N ILE A 27 -13.67 9.43 15.44
CA ILE A 27 -13.02 8.19 14.99
C ILE A 27 -13.65 7.00 15.70
N VAL A 28 -14.01 5.99 14.91
CA VAL A 28 -14.53 4.70 15.36
C VAL A 28 -13.35 3.71 15.47
N LYS A 29 -13.21 3.08 16.65
CA LYS A 29 -12.24 2.01 16.85
C LYS A 29 -12.81 0.70 16.31
N GLU A 30 -12.05 0.04 15.44
CA GLU A 30 -12.45 -1.23 14.84
C GLU A 30 -11.28 -2.23 14.80
N THR A 31 -11.62 -3.49 14.55
CA THR A 31 -10.65 -4.54 14.24
C THR A 31 -10.86 -5.02 12.81
N MET A 32 -9.82 -5.54 12.15
CA MET A 32 -9.93 -5.99 10.75
C MET A 32 -11.11 -6.93 10.48
N PRO A 33 -11.40 -7.96 11.33
CA PRO A 33 -12.53 -8.86 11.10
C PRO A 33 -13.90 -8.18 11.16
N HIS A 34 -14.02 -7.07 11.89
CA HIS A 34 -15.29 -6.38 12.11
C HIS A 34 -15.48 -5.14 11.22
N LEU A 35 -14.43 -4.72 10.51
CA LEU A 35 -14.54 -3.59 9.58
C LEU A 35 -15.55 -3.90 8.47
N PRO A 36 -16.58 -3.07 8.28
CA PRO A 36 -17.60 -3.30 7.25
C PRO A 36 -17.08 -2.90 5.85
N VAL A 37 -16.05 -3.60 5.35
CA VAL A 37 -15.33 -3.25 4.11
C VAL A 37 -16.27 -3.08 2.91
N GLU A 38 -17.37 -3.86 2.85
CA GLU A 38 -18.32 -3.77 1.74
C GLU A 38 -19.18 -2.51 1.76
N LYS A 39 -19.30 -1.86 2.93
CA LYS A 39 -20.05 -0.60 3.12
C LYS A 39 -19.20 0.64 3.02
N LEU A 40 -17.87 0.49 2.95
CA LEU A 40 -16.96 1.62 2.82
C LEU A 40 -17.15 2.35 1.50
N THR A 41 -17.05 3.67 1.56
CA THR A 41 -17.14 4.58 0.43
C THR A 41 -15.87 5.42 0.28
N PHE A 42 -15.68 6.07 -0.84
CA PHE A 42 -14.53 6.95 -1.08
C PHE A 42 -14.45 8.16 -0.13
N ASP A 43 -15.54 8.48 0.55
CA ASP A 43 -15.56 9.53 1.57
C ASP A 43 -15.06 9.04 2.93
N ASP A 44 -15.10 7.73 3.17
CA ASP A 44 -14.65 7.15 4.41
C ASP A 44 -13.11 7.09 4.47
N THR A 45 -12.59 7.12 5.69
CA THR A 45 -11.14 7.10 5.94
C THR A 45 -10.82 5.93 6.87
N VAL A 46 -9.83 5.13 6.49
CA VAL A 46 -9.30 4.05 7.33
C VAL A 46 -7.86 4.36 7.71
N ILE A 47 -7.59 4.34 9.01
CA ILE A 47 -6.25 4.46 9.59
C ILE A 47 -5.84 3.05 10.03
N LEU A 48 -4.93 2.44 9.30
CA LEU A 48 -4.46 1.08 9.52
C LEU A 48 -3.05 1.10 10.15
N HIS A 49 -2.94 0.65 11.40
CA HIS A 49 -1.65 0.46 12.06
C HIS A 49 -1.18 -1.00 11.95
N LEU A 50 0.02 -1.19 11.42
CA LEU A 50 0.63 -2.49 11.24
C LEU A 50 1.93 -2.60 12.03
N ASN A 51 2.01 -3.57 12.92
CA ASN A 51 3.25 -3.92 13.61
C ASN A 51 4.22 -4.67 12.68
N LEU A 52 3.66 -5.54 11.83
CA LEU A 52 4.39 -6.33 10.85
C LEU A 52 3.68 -6.25 9.50
N PHE A 53 4.47 -6.11 8.43
CA PHE A 53 3.96 -6.16 7.07
C PHE A 53 4.15 -7.57 6.49
N ASN A 54 3.08 -8.20 6.06
CA ASN A 54 3.05 -9.52 5.43
C ASN A 54 2.11 -9.54 4.21
N LYS A 55 2.00 -10.70 3.54
CA LYS A 55 1.14 -10.85 2.35
C LYS A 55 -0.34 -10.55 2.62
N CYS A 56 -0.85 -10.96 3.78
CA CYS A 56 -2.24 -10.68 4.15
C CYS A 56 -2.46 -9.16 4.29
N CYS A 57 -1.52 -8.46 4.95
CA CYS A 57 -1.57 -7.01 5.06
C CYS A 57 -1.53 -6.32 3.69
N ALA A 58 -0.67 -6.79 2.77
CA ALA A 58 -0.60 -6.22 1.41
C ALA A 58 -1.94 -6.34 0.66
N ARG A 59 -2.59 -7.50 0.74
CA ARG A 59 -3.91 -7.74 0.14
C ARG A 59 -4.98 -6.84 0.73
N GLU A 60 -5.03 -6.72 2.06
CA GLU A 60 -6.01 -5.88 2.75
C GLU A 60 -5.80 -4.39 2.45
N ILE A 61 -4.55 -3.93 2.39
CA ILE A 61 -4.22 -2.55 1.97
C ILE A 61 -4.76 -2.27 0.57
N SER A 62 -4.49 -3.16 -0.39
CA SER A 62 -4.97 -3.01 -1.76
C SER A 62 -6.51 -3.02 -1.85
N ARG A 63 -7.16 -3.90 -1.06
CA ARG A 63 -8.62 -3.99 -0.98
C ARG A 63 -9.25 -2.72 -0.40
N LEU A 64 -8.70 -2.20 0.69
CA LEU A 64 -9.18 -0.98 1.35
C LEU A 64 -8.97 0.25 0.47
N ASN A 65 -7.79 0.38 -0.15
CA ASN A 65 -7.50 1.53 -0.99
C ASN A 65 -8.45 1.67 -2.19
N LYS A 66 -9.02 0.59 -2.68
CA LYS A 66 -10.02 0.62 -3.75
C LYS A 66 -11.37 1.18 -3.30
N LYS A 67 -11.64 1.28 -1.99
CA LYS A 67 -12.96 1.61 -1.45
C LYS A 67 -12.98 2.87 -0.60
N CYS A 68 -11.88 3.22 0.07
CA CYS A 68 -11.84 4.33 1.00
C CYS A 68 -10.48 5.04 0.97
N LYS A 69 -10.36 6.18 1.63
CA LYS A 69 -9.08 6.85 1.88
C LYS A 69 -8.29 6.03 2.89
N LEU A 70 -7.01 5.76 2.63
CA LEU A 70 -6.21 4.87 3.43
C LEU A 70 -4.92 5.51 3.93
N LEU A 71 -4.78 5.61 5.25
CA LEU A 71 -3.54 5.93 5.94
C LEU A 71 -2.96 4.65 6.53
N VAL A 72 -1.72 4.31 6.19
CA VAL A 72 -1.00 3.20 6.80
C VAL A 72 0.07 3.72 7.75
N ILE A 73 0.02 3.28 8.99
CA ILE A 73 1.03 3.57 10.03
C ILE A 73 1.84 2.31 10.26
N LEU A 74 3.15 2.37 10.04
CA LEU A 74 4.03 1.21 10.26
C LEU A 74 5.47 1.61 10.55
N ASN A 75 6.29 0.61 10.89
CA ASN A 75 7.72 0.82 11.06
C ASN A 75 8.39 1.11 9.69
N PRO A 76 9.24 2.16 9.57
CA PRO A 76 9.71 2.71 8.30
C PRO A 76 10.51 1.74 7.42
N GLU A 77 11.07 0.67 7.96
CA GLU A 77 11.95 -0.24 7.23
C GLU A 77 11.29 -0.97 6.04
N ARG A 78 9.94 -1.06 6.03
CA ARG A 78 9.18 -1.77 4.98
C ARG A 78 8.10 -0.92 4.31
N SER A 79 8.05 0.36 4.62
CA SER A 79 7.03 1.27 4.07
C SER A 79 7.12 1.40 2.54
N ALA A 80 8.30 1.25 1.99
CA ALA A 80 8.55 1.38 0.56
C ALA A 80 7.88 0.29 -0.31
N LEU A 81 7.51 -0.86 0.28
CA LEU A 81 6.79 -1.93 -0.42
C LEU A 81 5.27 -1.69 -0.48
N ILE A 82 4.77 -0.65 0.18
CA ILE A 82 3.35 -0.31 0.20
C ILE A 82 3.15 0.88 -0.74
N PHE A 83 2.68 0.63 -1.94
CA PHE A 83 2.36 1.67 -2.93
C PHE A 83 0.86 1.89 -3.12
N ASP A 84 0.03 1.05 -2.50
CA ASP A 84 -1.42 1.07 -2.59
C ASP A 84 -2.10 1.85 -1.45
N ALA A 85 -1.40 2.66 -0.68
CA ALA A 85 -2.01 3.53 0.33
C ALA A 85 -1.98 5.00 -0.13
N ASP A 86 -2.97 5.78 0.27
CA ASP A 86 -2.99 7.22 -0.05
C ASP A 86 -1.91 7.96 0.72
N MET A 87 -1.65 7.53 1.97
CA MET A 87 -0.55 8.04 2.80
C MET A 87 0.08 6.94 3.63
N ILE A 88 1.39 7.02 3.81
CA ILE A 88 2.16 6.10 4.65
C ILE A 88 2.98 6.93 5.62
N VAL A 89 2.92 6.57 6.90
CA VAL A 89 3.64 7.28 7.95
C VAL A 89 4.37 6.32 8.88
N SER A 90 5.45 6.80 9.46
CA SER A 90 6.17 6.06 10.48
C SER A 90 5.38 6.02 11.79
N ALA A 91 5.39 4.88 12.48
CA ALA A 91 4.85 4.76 13.83
C ALA A 91 5.58 5.63 14.87
N ARG A 92 6.74 6.19 14.51
CA ARG A 92 7.53 7.12 15.34
C ARG A 92 7.25 8.60 15.05
N GLN A 93 6.20 8.88 14.29
CA GLN A 93 5.83 10.27 13.94
C GLN A 93 5.40 11.05 15.18
N SER A 94 5.67 12.36 15.19
CA SER A 94 5.18 13.24 16.26
C SER A 94 3.65 13.35 16.22
N LEU A 95 3.03 13.57 17.37
CA LEU A 95 1.58 13.71 17.49
C LEU A 95 1.05 14.85 16.61
N LEU A 96 1.71 16.01 16.61
CA LEU A 96 1.33 17.15 15.77
C LEU A 96 1.37 16.81 14.28
N SER A 97 2.42 16.14 13.82
CA SER A 97 2.54 15.71 12.44
C SER A 97 1.44 14.71 12.06
N LEU A 98 1.11 13.79 12.97
CA LEU A 98 0.06 12.79 12.73
C LEU A 98 -1.32 13.45 12.61
N THR A 99 -1.64 14.42 13.47
CA THR A 99 -2.88 15.21 13.37
C THR A 99 -2.99 15.92 12.02
N MET A 100 -1.93 16.61 11.60
CA MET A 100 -1.89 17.30 10.30
C MET A 100 -2.11 16.32 9.13
N ILE A 101 -1.51 15.15 9.19
CA ILE A 101 -1.64 14.12 8.15
C ILE A 101 -3.07 13.58 8.10
N ILE A 102 -3.68 13.29 9.25
CA ILE A 102 -5.07 12.81 9.33
C ILE A 102 -6.02 13.88 8.79
N THR A 103 -5.90 15.13 9.22
CA THR A 103 -6.73 16.23 8.74
C THR A 103 -6.60 16.43 7.24
N ARG A 104 -5.36 16.36 6.72
CA ARG A 104 -5.11 16.44 5.27
C ARG A 104 -5.76 15.30 4.52
N LEU A 105 -5.63 14.06 5.00
CA LEU A 105 -6.24 12.88 4.35
C LEU A 105 -7.76 12.98 4.32
N VAL A 106 -8.37 13.40 5.42
CA VAL A 106 -9.83 13.60 5.53
C VAL A 106 -10.32 14.62 4.52
N SER A 107 -9.61 15.74 4.37
CA SER A 107 -9.96 16.82 3.42
C SER A 107 -9.66 16.48 1.96
N MET A 108 -8.86 15.47 1.68
CA MET A 108 -8.58 15.03 0.30
C MET A 108 -9.85 14.49 -0.37
N GLN A 109 -10.11 14.93 -1.60
CA GLN A 109 -11.06 14.25 -2.47
C GLN A 109 -10.35 13.03 -3.07
N LYS A 110 -10.78 11.83 -2.69
CA LYS A 110 -10.34 10.63 -3.37
C LYS A 110 -11.06 10.58 -4.72
N ARG A 111 -10.35 10.95 -5.77
CA ARG A 111 -10.79 10.65 -7.15
C ARG A 111 -10.55 9.16 -7.37
N GLU A 112 -11.37 8.50 -8.21
CA GLU A 112 -11.02 7.18 -8.73
C GLU A 112 -9.55 7.21 -9.12
N VAL A 113 -8.76 6.34 -8.48
CA VAL A 113 -7.31 6.35 -8.66
C VAL A 113 -7.07 5.98 -10.11
N ILE A 114 -6.83 6.97 -10.94
CA ILE A 114 -6.02 6.76 -12.14
C ILE A 114 -4.67 6.35 -11.56
N ARG A 115 -4.48 5.04 -11.41
CA ARG A 115 -3.25 4.46 -10.91
C ARG A 115 -2.15 4.94 -11.83
N ASN A 116 -1.40 5.94 -11.41
CA ASN A 116 -0.14 6.25 -12.04
C ASN A 116 0.69 4.98 -11.93
N HIS A 117 0.74 4.21 -13.01
CA HIS A 117 1.45 2.95 -13.07
C HIS A 117 2.90 3.24 -12.69
N VAL A 118 3.29 2.87 -11.48
CA VAL A 118 4.66 3.01 -10.96
C VAL A 118 5.64 2.33 -11.91
N LEU A 119 5.19 1.23 -12.53
CA LEU A 119 5.92 0.47 -13.53
C LEU A 119 5.39 0.76 -14.94
N ASN A 120 6.29 0.92 -15.89
CA ASN A 120 5.90 0.86 -17.29
C ASN A 120 5.54 -0.57 -17.71
N ARG A 121 4.91 -0.73 -18.88
CA ARG A 121 4.44 -2.03 -19.37
C ARG A 121 5.54 -3.10 -19.40
N VAL A 122 6.72 -2.75 -19.87
CA VAL A 122 7.87 -3.69 -20.00
C VAL A 122 8.38 -4.08 -18.60
N GLU A 123 8.55 -3.11 -17.71
CA GLU A 123 8.94 -3.35 -16.31
C GLU A 123 7.95 -4.28 -15.60
N LYS A 124 6.65 -4.05 -15.81
CA LYS A 124 5.57 -4.86 -15.23
C LYS A 124 5.65 -6.31 -15.72
N MET A 125 5.74 -6.51 -17.03
CA MET A 125 5.88 -7.84 -17.62
C MET A 125 7.10 -8.59 -17.06
N ILE A 126 8.27 -7.94 -17.02
CA ILE A 126 9.50 -8.55 -16.51
C ILE A 126 9.38 -8.95 -15.04
N ILE A 127 8.78 -8.09 -14.20
CA ILE A 127 8.58 -8.40 -12.77
C ILE A 127 7.59 -9.54 -12.59
N CYS A 128 6.46 -9.53 -13.28
CA CYS A 128 5.46 -10.60 -13.20
C CYS A 128 6.04 -11.95 -13.59
N GLU A 129 6.74 -12.03 -14.70
CA GLU A 129 7.42 -13.25 -15.18
C GLU A 129 8.50 -13.72 -14.19
N SER A 130 9.30 -12.79 -13.64
CA SER A 130 10.32 -13.09 -12.63
C SER A 130 9.72 -13.60 -11.32
N LEU A 131 8.59 -13.06 -10.87
CA LEU A 131 7.85 -13.50 -9.68
C LEU A 131 7.19 -14.88 -9.88
N GLN A 132 6.91 -15.26 -11.12
CA GLN A 132 6.47 -16.62 -11.48
C GLN A 132 7.63 -17.63 -11.53
N GLY A 133 8.88 -17.18 -11.34
CA GLY A 133 10.06 -18.03 -11.33
C GLY A 133 10.67 -18.32 -12.70
N LYS A 134 10.25 -17.59 -13.75
CA LYS A 134 10.84 -17.77 -15.09
C LYS A 134 12.29 -17.30 -15.12
N ASP A 135 13.12 -18.08 -15.84
CA ASP A 135 14.51 -17.73 -16.09
C ASP A 135 14.63 -16.46 -16.93
N ILE A 136 15.66 -15.66 -16.62
CA ILE A 136 15.82 -14.35 -17.26
C ILE A 136 16.11 -14.45 -18.78
N ASN A 137 16.73 -15.55 -19.23
CA ASN A 137 16.97 -15.76 -20.66
C ASN A 137 15.68 -16.12 -21.39
N LEU A 138 14.75 -16.82 -20.71
CA LEU A 138 13.41 -17.08 -21.27
C LEU A 138 12.61 -15.78 -21.37
N ILE A 139 12.68 -14.92 -20.36
CA ILE A 139 12.04 -13.59 -20.39
C ILE A 139 12.63 -12.74 -21.52
N ALA A 140 13.95 -12.74 -21.67
CA ALA A 140 14.64 -12.02 -22.73
C ALA A 140 14.20 -12.48 -24.13
N LYS A 141 14.08 -13.78 -24.35
CA LYS A 141 13.58 -14.35 -25.59
C LYS A 141 12.14 -13.97 -25.86
N SER A 142 11.25 -14.10 -24.86
CA SER A 142 9.82 -13.80 -25.03
C SER A 142 9.54 -12.32 -25.34
N LEU A 143 10.39 -11.41 -24.84
CA LEU A 143 10.25 -9.97 -25.05
C LEU A 143 11.11 -9.44 -26.22
N ALA A 144 11.87 -10.32 -26.90
CA ALA A 144 12.85 -9.92 -27.93
C ALA A 144 13.83 -8.85 -27.43
N LEU A 145 14.28 -8.94 -26.18
CA LEU A 145 15.20 -7.99 -25.53
C LEU A 145 16.54 -8.68 -25.21
N PRO A 146 17.66 -7.92 -25.28
CA PRO A 146 18.93 -8.41 -24.75
C PRO A 146 18.82 -8.72 -23.26
N THR A 147 19.40 -9.83 -22.80
CA THR A 147 19.38 -10.27 -21.38
C THR A 147 19.85 -9.16 -20.44
N LYS A 148 20.88 -8.40 -20.82
CA LYS A 148 21.37 -7.24 -20.03
C LYS A 148 20.29 -6.18 -19.81
N ARG A 149 19.47 -5.91 -20.82
CA ARG A 149 18.34 -4.96 -20.71
C ARG A 149 17.26 -5.48 -19.76
N VAL A 150 16.95 -6.77 -19.81
CA VAL A 150 15.99 -7.40 -18.89
C VAL A 150 16.46 -7.27 -17.44
N TYR A 151 17.75 -7.49 -17.16
CA TYR A 151 18.32 -7.23 -15.84
C TYR A 151 18.16 -5.78 -15.39
N THR A 152 18.43 -4.83 -16.29
CA THR A 152 18.30 -3.39 -15.99
C THR A 152 16.85 -3.03 -15.65
N TYR A 153 15.89 -3.42 -16.47
CA TYR A 153 14.46 -3.18 -16.21
C TYR A 153 13.98 -3.84 -14.93
N ARG A 154 14.41 -5.09 -14.68
CA ARG A 154 14.07 -5.81 -13.46
C ARG A 154 14.55 -5.06 -12.21
N ASN A 155 15.80 -4.61 -12.20
CA ASN A 155 16.38 -3.88 -11.08
C ASN A 155 15.72 -2.50 -10.89
N LEU A 156 15.41 -1.79 -11.98
CA LEU A 156 14.69 -0.52 -11.92
C LEU A 156 13.27 -0.71 -11.35
N ALA A 157 12.57 -1.74 -11.81
CA ALA A 157 11.24 -2.06 -11.33
C ALA A 157 11.25 -2.45 -9.84
N CYS A 158 12.23 -3.28 -9.40
CA CYS A 158 12.39 -3.57 -7.97
C CYS A 158 12.56 -2.30 -7.14
N LYS A 159 13.45 -1.39 -7.57
CA LYS A 159 13.68 -0.11 -6.87
C LYS A 159 12.43 0.78 -6.83
N LYS A 160 11.70 0.88 -7.94
CA LYS A 160 10.44 1.65 -8.01
C LYS A 160 9.37 1.10 -7.05
N LEU A 161 9.35 -0.21 -6.83
CA LEU A 161 8.47 -0.89 -5.88
C LEU A 161 9.03 -0.93 -4.45
N GLY A 162 10.17 -0.28 -4.20
CA GLY A 162 10.80 -0.21 -2.88
C GLY A 162 11.59 -1.46 -2.45
N GLY A 163 11.80 -2.42 -3.36
CA GLY A 163 12.62 -3.59 -3.14
C GLY A 163 14.04 -3.44 -3.73
N HIS A 164 14.99 -4.18 -3.19
CA HIS A 164 16.34 -4.28 -3.76
C HIS A 164 16.46 -5.44 -4.75
N LYS A 165 15.73 -6.53 -4.47
CA LYS A 165 15.74 -7.78 -5.26
C LYS A 165 14.31 -8.25 -5.50
N VAL A 166 14.11 -9.11 -6.51
CA VAL A 166 12.79 -9.73 -6.80
C VAL A 166 12.24 -10.49 -5.60
N HIS A 167 13.11 -11.09 -4.78
CA HIS A 167 12.71 -11.79 -3.58
C HIS A 167 11.95 -10.88 -2.58
N ASP A 168 12.33 -9.63 -2.48
CA ASP A 168 11.66 -8.66 -1.60
C ASP A 168 10.20 -8.42 -2.02
N LEU A 169 9.93 -8.55 -3.32
CA LEU A 169 8.60 -8.32 -3.90
C LEU A 169 7.65 -9.52 -3.73
N LEU A 170 8.10 -10.65 -3.20
CA LEU A 170 7.25 -11.81 -2.93
C LEU A 170 6.11 -11.47 -1.94
N LEU A 171 6.30 -10.46 -1.09
CA LEU A 171 5.28 -9.99 -0.16
C LEU A 171 4.05 -9.37 -0.87
N ILE A 172 4.27 -8.76 -2.04
CA ILE A 172 3.25 -8.07 -2.83
C ILE A 172 2.96 -8.78 -4.16
N LYS A 173 3.45 -10.04 -4.31
CA LYS A 173 3.34 -10.81 -5.54
C LYS A 173 1.91 -10.91 -6.06
N GLU A 174 0.96 -11.24 -5.19
CA GLU A 174 -0.43 -11.45 -5.58
C GLU A 174 -1.05 -10.17 -6.12
N ASN A 175 -0.80 -9.03 -5.45
CA ASN A 175 -1.29 -7.73 -5.90
C ASN A 175 -0.76 -7.35 -7.29
N LEU A 176 0.53 -7.61 -7.53
CA LEU A 176 1.17 -7.32 -8.82
C LEU A 176 0.63 -8.22 -9.95
N LEU A 177 0.32 -9.49 -9.65
CA LEU A 177 -0.20 -10.44 -10.64
C LEU A 177 -1.69 -10.18 -10.95
N GLU A 178 -2.51 -9.86 -9.96
CA GLU A 178 -3.92 -9.50 -10.18
C GLU A 178 -4.07 -8.29 -11.10
N GLU A 179 -3.20 -7.29 -10.96
CA GLU A 179 -3.18 -6.13 -11.86
C GLU A 179 -2.74 -6.44 -13.29
N SER A 180 -2.07 -7.57 -13.52
CA SER A 180 -1.61 -7.96 -14.86
C SER A 180 -2.70 -8.61 -15.72
N VAL A 181 -3.79 -9.09 -15.12
CA VAL A 181 -4.91 -9.75 -15.83
C VAL A 181 -5.78 -8.74 -16.61
N PHE A 182 -5.66 -7.45 -16.33
CA PHE A 182 -6.45 -6.38 -16.96
C PHE A 182 -5.69 -5.60 -18.06
N LEU A 183 -4.58 -6.13 -18.58
CA LEU A 183 -3.79 -5.59 -19.70
C LEU A 183 -3.83 -6.49 -20.94
#